data_8535fcadf2808f565c825260bbc5b28f
#
_entry.id   8535fcadf2808f565c825260bbc5b28f
#
_cell.length_a   1.000
_cell.length_b   1.000
_cell.length_c   1.000
_cell.angle_alpha   90.00
_cell.angle_beta   90.00
_cell.angle_gamma   90.00
#
_symmetry.space_group_name_H-M   'P 1'
#
loop_
_entity.id
_entity.type
_entity.pdbx_description
1 polymer ?
#
loop_
_entity_poly.entity_id
_entity_poly.type
_entity_poly.pdbx_seq_one_letter_code
_entity_poly.pdbx_strand_id
1 'polypeptide(L)'
;LVKGNPEQNNALHFSVEDRFFVGEWGAEVGCWKVSYTENEYFHILSGKSILRDTEGNELTVVAGDKICVPAGFEGEWEVIEPTQKIYAIYEN
;
A
#
# COMPACT_ATOMS: atom_id res chain seq x y z
N LEU A 1 12.79 -2.00 4.74
CA LEU A 1 12.94 -3.09 3.79
C LEU A 1 13.23 -4.39 4.54
N VAL A 2 12.39 -5.39 4.35
CA VAL A 2 12.52 -6.69 5.03
C VAL A 2 13.17 -7.73 4.13
N LYS A 3 12.89 -7.68 2.84
CA LYS A 3 13.30 -8.70 1.90
C LYS A 3 13.49 -8.12 0.51
N GLY A 4 14.64 -8.41 -0.11
CA GLY A 4 14.96 -7.92 -1.44
C GLY A 4 15.32 -6.44 -1.44
N ASN A 5 15.47 -5.90 -2.64
CA ASN A 5 15.72 -4.48 -2.86
C ASN A 5 14.86 -4.02 -4.04
N PRO A 6 13.52 -4.04 -3.89
CA PRO A 6 12.61 -3.79 -5.00
C PRO A 6 12.58 -2.32 -5.38
N GLU A 7 12.39 -2.08 -6.67
CA GLU A 7 12.12 -0.74 -7.17
C GLU A 7 10.69 -0.36 -6.84
N GLN A 8 10.50 0.88 -6.44
CA GLN A 8 9.19 1.47 -6.19
C GLN A 8 9.02 2.69 -7.07
N ASN A 9 7.79 2.97 -7.44
CA ASN A 9 7.45 4.21 -8.12
C ASN A 9 6.21 4.81 -7.46
N ASN A 10 6.12 6.13 -7.50
CA ASN A 10 4.98 6.86 -6.93
C ASN A 10 4.75 8.12 -7.77
N ALA A 11 3.50 8.33 -8.17
CA ALA A 11 3.09 9.52 -8.90
C ALA A 11 1.92 10.16 -8.15
N LEU A 12 2.15 11.33 -7.56
CA LEU A 12 1.11 12.09 -6.90
C LEU A 12 0.30 12.84 -7.94
N HIS A 13 -1.03 12.64 -7.95
CA HIS A 13 -1.92 13.26 -8.91
C HIS A 13 -2.68 14.47 -8.33
N PHE A 14 -2.90 14.49 -7.02
CA PHE A 14 -3.75 15.48 -6.40
C PHE A 14 -3.47 15.55 -4.91
N SER A 15 -3.48 16.75 -4.35
CA SER A 15 -3.37 16.91 -2.91
C SER A 15 -4.14 18.15 -2.44
N VAL A 16 -4.63 18.12 -1.20
CA VAL A 16 -5.35 19.24 -0.58
C VAL A 16 -4.77 19.48 0.80
N GLU A 17 -4.24 20.68 1.02
CA GLU A 17 -3.75 21.16 2.33
C GLU A 17 -2.77 20.21 3.03
N ASP A 18 -2.00 19.44 2.24
CA ASP A 18 -1.07 18.42 2.75
C ASP A 18 -1.73 17.42 3.70
N ARG A 19 -3.04 17.19 3.56
CA ARG A 19 -3.81 16.24 4.36
C ARG A 19 -4.49 15.16 3.55
N PHE A 20 -4.77 15.44 2.28
CA PHE A 20 -5.43 14.50 1.39
C PHE A 20 -4.59 14.36 0.14
N PHE A 21 -4.27 13.12 -0.20
CA PHE A 21 -3.40 12.81 -1.33
C PHE A 21 -4.02 11.71 -2.17
N VAL A 22 -3.95 11.86 -3.49
CA VAL A 22 -4.37 10.84 -4.44
C VAL A 22 -3.22 10.61 -5.40
N GLY A 23 -2.85 9.36 -5.61
CA GLY A 23 -1.77 9.04 -6.52
C GLY A 23 -1.76 7.56 -6.91
N GLU A 24 -0.68 7.18 -7.56
CA GLU A 24 -0.43 5.80 -7.96
C GLU A 24 0.90 5.34 -7.37
N TRP A 25 0.93 4.08 -6.96
CA TRP A 25 2.14 3.46 -6.43
C TRP A 25 2.32 2.09 -7.08
N GLY A 26 3.56 1.75 -7.31
CA GLY A 26 3.90 0.42 -7.79
C GLY A 26 5.22 -0.06 -7.23
N ALA A 27 5.40 -1.36 -7.23
CA ALA A 27 6.64 -1.96 -6.75
C ALA A 27 6.87 -3.33 -7.36
N GLU A 28 8.15 -3.68 -7.44
CA GLU A 28 8.61 -5.01 -7.77
C GLU A 28 8.49 -5.94 -6.55
N VAL A 29 8.75 -7.22 -6.76
CA VAL A 29 8.72 -8.24 -5.69
C VAL A 29 9.64 -7.84 -4.53
N GLY A 30 9.12 -7.91 -3.32
CA GLY A 30 9.85 -7.58 -2.11
C GLY A 30 8.91 -7.48 -0.92
N CYS A 31 9.46 -7.12 0.24
CA CYS A 31 8.67 -7.02 1.46
C CYS A 31 9.14 -5.84 2.30
N TRP A 32 8.21 -5.04 2.81
CA TRP A 32 8.49 -3.87 3.63
C TRP A 32 7.71 -3.94 4.93
N LYS A 33 8.30 -3.36 5.97
CA LYS A 33 7.54 -3.00 7.16
C LYS A 33 6.75 -1.73 6.85
N VAL A 34 5.50 -1.70 7.28
CA VAL A 34 4.64 -0.53 7.09
C VAL A 34 4.03 -0.11 8.42
N SER A 35 3.89 1.19 8.59
CA SER A 35 3.24 1.78 9.75
C SER A 35 2.42 2.97 9.24
N TYR A 36 1.11 2.86 9.33
CA TYR A 36 0.19 3.84 8.76
C TYR A 36 -0.22 4.84 9.82
N THR A 37 0.22 6.08 9.65
CA THR A 37 -0.22 7.20 10.48
C THR A 37 -1.45 7.88 9.88
N GLU A 38 -1.76 7.58 8.63
CA GLU A 38 -2.88 8.12 7.88
C GLU A 38 -3.89 7.02 7.57
N ASN A 39 -5.10 7.43 7.22
CA ASN A 39 -6.10 6.50 6.67
C ASN A 39 -5.85 6.38 5.17
N GLU A 40 -5.82 5.17 4.65
CA GLU A 40 -5.59 4.94 3.23
C GLU A 40 -6.70 4.10 2.62
N TYR A 41 -7.17 4.51 1.44
CA TYR A 41 -7.97 3.70 0.55
C TYR A 41 -7.14 3.40 -0.69
N PHE A 42 -7.14 2.16 -1.16
CA PHE A 42 -6.46 1.84 -2.41
C PHE A 42 -7.24 0.84 -3.24
N HIS A 43 -6.97 0.89 -4.56
CA HIS A 43 -7.54 -0.01 -5.55
C HIS A 43 -6.37 -0.64 -6.29
N ILE A 44 -6.25 -1.95 -6.23
CA ILE A 44 -5.20 -2.69 -6.92
C ILE A 44 -5.54 -2.75 -8.41
N LEU A 45 -4.62 -2.26 -9.23
CA LEU A 45 -4.77 -2.24 -10.69
C LEU A 45 -4.21 -3.51 -11.32
N SER A 46 -3.09 -4.01 -10.78
CA SER A 46 -2.43 -5.21 -11.31
C SER A 46 -1.54 -5.82 -10.24
N GLY A 47 -1.21 -7.10 -10.41
CA GLY A 47 -0.30 -7.81 -9.55
C GLY A 47 -0.97 -8.47 -8.35
N LYS A 48 -0.14 -8.86 -7.39
CA LYS A 48 -0.58 -9.58 -6.19
C LYS A 48 0.32 -9.21 -5.01
N SER A 49 -0.29 -8.86 -3.90
CA SER A 49 0.42 -8.53 -2.67
C SER A 49 -0.29 -9.14 -1.46
N ILE A 50 0.43 -9.21 -0.35
CA ILE A 50 -0.10 -9.68 0.93
C ILE A 50 0.19 -8.62 1.98
N LEU A 51 -0.85 -8.22 2.73
CA LEU A 51 -0.72 -7.39 3.92
C LEU A 51 -0.76 -8.29 5.13
N ARG A 52 0.19 -8.13 6.05
CA ARG A 52 0.23 -8.86 7.32
C ARG A 52 0.21 -7.87 8.46
N ASP A 53 -0.57 -8.17 9.50
CA ASP A 53 -0.51 -7.37 10.71
C ASP A 53 0.52 -7.97 11.70
N THR A 54 0.68 -7.34 12.85
CA THR A 54 1.64 -7.80 13.87
C THR A 54 1.20 -9.08 14.57
N GLU A 55 -0.04 -9.50 14.39
CA GLU A 55 -0.59 -10.72 15.01
C GLU A 55 -0.56 -11.93 14.05
N GLY A 56 -0.03 -11.73 12.84
CA GLY A 56 0.09 -12.82 11.86
C GLY A 56 -1.13 -12.98 10.96
N ASN A 57 -2.12 -12.09 11.05
CA ASN A 57 -3.24 -12.11 10.11
C ASN A 57 -2.78 -11.63 8.75
N GLU A 58 -3.26 -12.26 7.69
CA GLU A 58 -2.88 -11.93 6.32
C GLU A 58 -4.08 -11.61 5.47
N LEU A 59 -3.93 -10.65 4.58
CA LEU A 59 -4.91 -10.31 3.56
C LEU A 59 -4.21 -10.29 2.21
N THR A 60 -4.62 -11.18 1.31
CA THR A 60 -4.12 -11.19 -0.07
C THR A 60 -4.95 -10.24 -0.90
N VAL A 61 -4.28 -9.37 -1.65
CA VAL A 61 -4.94 -8.42 -2.54
C VAL A 61 -4.46 -8.65 -3.98
N VAL A 62 -5.40 -8.60 -4.91
CA VAL A 62 -5.14 -8.81 -6.35
C VAL A 62 -5.86 -7.73 -7.16
N ALA A 63 -5.60 -7.70 -8.46
CA ALA A 63 -6.25 -6.73 -9.36
C ALA A 63 -7.75 -6.70 -9.16
N GLY A 64 -8.31 -5.50 -9.00
CA GLY A 64 -9.73 -5.28 -8.76
C GLY A 64 -10.12 -5.13 -7.29
N ASP A 65 -9.25 -5.50 -6.36
CA ASP A 65 -9.55 -5.36 -4.93
C ASP A 65 -9.48 -3.90 -4.49
N LYS A 66 -10.40 -3.53 -3.62
CA LYS A 66 -10.50 -2.19 -3.04
C LYS A 66 -10.44 -2.35 -1.53
N ILE A 67 -9.48 -1.68 -0.89
CA ILE A 67 -9.17 -1.90 0.51
C ILE A 67 -9.05 -0.56 1.23
N CYS A 68 -9.57 -0.52 2.47
CA CYS A 68 -9.33 0.61 3.37
C CYS A 68 -8.42 0.15 4.50
N VAL A 69 -7.36 0.90 4.75
CA VAL A 69 -6.44 0.64 5.86
C VAL A 69 -6.52 1.84 6.81
N PRO A 70 -7.02 1.64 8.02
CA PRO A 70 -7.14 2.75 8.97
C PRO A 70 -5.79 3.15 9.53
N ALA A 71 -5.69 4.40 9.96
CA ALA A 71 -4.52 4.88 10.70
C ALA A 71 -4.27 4.00 11.92
N GLY A 72 -3.00 3.75 12.21
CA GLY A 72 -2.61 2.88 13.31
C GLY A 72 -2.26 1.45 12.89
N PHE A 73 -2.51 1.09 11.63
CA PHE A 73 -2.12 -0.23 11.15
C PHE A 73 -0.59 -0.36 11.12
N GLU A 74 -0.09 -1.46 11.64
CA GLU A 74 1.33 -1.81 11.59
C GLU A 74 1.47 -3.25 11.13
N GLY A 75 2.49 -3.52 10.33
CA GLY A 75 2.73 -4.85 9.82
C GLY A 75 3.70 -4.86 8.65
N GLU A 76 3.41 -5.70 7.66
CA GLU A 76 4.23 -5.84 6.47
C GLU A 76 3.37 -5.83 5.22
N TRP A 77 3.96 -5.30 4.15
CA TRP A 77 3.43 -5.40 2.80
C TRP A 77 4.41 -6.21 1.98
N GLU A 78 3.97 -7.36 1.50
CA GLU A 78 4.78 -8.22 0.63
C GLU A 78 4.22 -8.21 -0.78
N VAL A 79 5.06 -7.84 -1.75
CA VAL A 79 4.70 -7.92 -3.17
C VAL A 79 5.11 -9.29 -3.68
N ILE A 80 4.12 -10.09 -4.07
CA ILE A 80 4.35 -11.44 -4.61
C ILE A 80 4.55 -11.37 -6.12
N GLU A 81 3.74 -10.55 -6.80
CA GLU A 81 3.88 -10.23 -8.23
C GLU A 81 3.87 -8.71 -8.32
N PRO A 82 4.67 -8.10 -9.21
CA PRO A 82 4.74 -6.64 -9.30
C PRO A 82 3.35 -6.02 -9.25
N THR A 83 3.16 -5.11 -8.31
CA THR A 83 1.85 -4.57 -7.96
C THR A 83 1.77 -3.08 -8.29
N GLN A 84 0.63 -2.67 -8.87
CA GLN A 84 0.28 -1.27 -9.10
C GLN A 84 -1.04 -0.98 -8.41
N LYS A 85 -1.12 0.18 -7.75
CA LYS A 85 -2.37 0.61 -7.11
C LYS A 85 -2.60 2.11 -7.29
N ILE A 86 -3.87 2.50 -7.26
CA ILE A 86 -4.28 3.89 -7.05
C ILE A 86 -4.62 4.00 -5.57
N TYR A 87 -4.20 5.08 -4.92
CA TYR A 87 -4.46 5.29 -3.51
C TYR A 87 -5.05 6.66 -3.25
N ALA A 88 -5.81 6.76 -2.17
CA ALA A 88 -6.25 8.01 -1.58
C ALA A 88 -5.90 7.95 -0.09
N ILE A 89 -5.18 8.94 0.39
CA ILE A 89 -4.69 9.00 1.77
C ILE A 89 -5.24 10.25 2.43
N TYR A 90 -5.75 10.09 3.66
CA TYR A 90 -6.21 11.23 4.47
C TYR A 90 -5.48 11.23 5.79
N GLU A 91 -4.85 12.35 6.12
CA GLU A 91 -4.14 12.57 7.37
C GLU A 91 -4.91 13.55 8.24
N ASN A 92 -5.20 13.14 9.45
CA ASN A 92 -5.90 13.97 10.43
C ASN A 92 -5.04 15.13 10.94
#